data_57af82de58fe9757b874bcb8b403a073
#
_entry.id   57af82de58fe9757b874bcb8b403a073
#
_cell.length_a   1.000
_cell.length_b   1.000
_cell.length_c   1.000
_cell.angle_alpha   90.00
_cell.angle_beta   90.00
_cell.angle_gamma   90.00
#
_symmetry.space_group_name_H-M   'P 1'
#
loop_
_entity.id
_entity.type
_entity.pdbx_description
1 polymer ?
#
loop_
_entity_poly.entity_id
_entity_poly.type
_entity_poly.pdbx_seq_one_letter_code
_entity_poly.pdbx_strand_id
1 'polypeptide(L)'
;ALDASNQEIIKDWMIKADRETYVYGYTDLLKLDLRNDLSKIDIPVTILAATEPYGIEMAKTTYNSQYKTLKEYNLELAMGSSHFIMFDQPDWFIENVLKALED
;
A
#
# COMPACT_ATOMS: atom_id res chain seq x y z
N ALA A 1 10.93 -1.14 0.19
CA ALA A 1 11.79 -2.16 -0.44
C ALA A 1 12.80 -2.71 0.56
N LEU A 2 13.04 -4.02 0.53
CA LEU A 2 13.99 -4.69 1.42
C LEU A 2 15.41 -4.74 0.84
N ASP A 3 15.52 -4.82 -0.48
CA ASP A 3 16.80 -4.86 -1.19
C ASP A 3 17.50 -3.50 -1.16
N ALA A 4 18.79 -3.49 -0.82
CA ALA A 4 19.56 -2.25 -0.69
C ALA A 4 19.66 -1.47 -1.99
N SER A 5 19.79 -2.14 -3.14
CA SER A 5 19.85 -1.46 -4.44
C SER A 5 18.53 -0.79 -4.80
N ASN A 6 17.42 -1.42 -4.47
CA ASN A 6 16.09 -0.85 -4.68
C ASN A 6 15.83 0.32 -3.72
N GLN A 7 16.32 0.23 -2.48
CA GLN A 7 16.25 1.34 -1.52
C GLN A 7 16.98 2.58 -2.05
N GLU A 8 18.13 2.41 -2.67
CA GLU A 8 18.87 3.53 -3.27
C GLU A 8 18.11 4.17 -4.44
N ILE A 9 17.45 3.36 -5.27
CA ILE A 9 16.61 3.88 -6.35
C ILE A 9 15.46 4.73 -5.80
N ILE A 10 14.77 4.24 -4.79
CA ILE A 10 13.65 4.94 -4.16
C ILE A 10 14.15 6.24 -3.49
N LYS A 11 15.27 6.18 -2.80
CA LYS A 11 15.88 7.35 -2.18
C LYS A 11 16.22 8.42 -3.21
N ASP A 12 16.76 8.01 -4.36
CA ASP A 12 17.06 8.92 -5.45
C ASP A 12 15.79 9.60 -6.01
N TRP A 13 14.71 8.85 -6.16
CA TRP A 13 13.40 9.42 -6.55
C TRP A 13 12.91 10.47 -5.57
N MET A 14 13.04 10.19 -4.26
CA MET A 14 12.62 11.14 -3.21
C MET A 14 13.45 12.42 -3.26
N ILE A 15 14.76 12.31 -3.50
CA ILE A 15 15.67 13.46 -3.61
C ILE A 15 15.33 14.30 -4.84
N LYS A 16 14.98 13.67 -5.95
CA LYS A 16 14.64 14.34 -7.22
C LYS A 16 13.23 14.94 -7.24
N ALA A 17 12.36 14.52 -6.31
CA ALA A 17 11.02 15.07 -6.24
C ALA A 17 11.05 16.57 -5.89
N ASP A 18 10.03 17.29 -6.34
CA ASP A 18 9.88 18.70 -5.99
C ASP A 18 9.70 18.84 -4.47
N ARG A 19 10.64 19.55 -3.85
CA ARG A 19 10.73 19.62 -2.39
C ARG A 19 9.47 20.21 -1.75
N GLU A 20 8.97 21.32 -2.28
CA GLU A 20 7.81 21.99 -1.74
C GLU A 20 6.55 21.12 -1.87
N THR A 21 6.34 20.55 -3.05
CA THR A 21 5.23 19.63 -3.30
C THR A 21 5.30 18.41 -2.39
N TYR A 22 6.49 17.84 -2.20
CA TYR A 22 6.68 16.68 -1.32
C TYR A 22 6.31 17.02 0.14
N VAL A 23 6.84 18.13 0.66
CA VAL A 23 6.62 18.51 2.07
C VAL A 23 5.17 18.84 2.33
N TYR A 24 4.55 19.68 1.52
CA TYR A 24 3.16 20.08 1.71
C TYR A 24 2.19 18.94 1.45
N GLY A 25 2.44 18.16 0.41
CA GLY A 25 1.61 16.99 0.10
C GLY A 25 1.65 15.95 1.21
N TYR A 26 2.82 15.65 1.74
CA TYR A 26 2.98 14.70 2.84
C TYR A 26 2.33 15.22 4.14
N THR A 27 2.48 16.51 4.42
CA THR A 27 1.87 17.15 5.59
C THR A 27 0.34 17.09 5.52
N ASP A 28 -0.23 17.38 4.35
CA ASP A 28 -1.67 17.30 4.12
C ASP A 28 -2.16 15.86 4.27
N LEU A 29 -1.41 14.89 3.77
CA LEU A 29 -1.72 13.46 3.91
C LEU A 29 -1.81 13.04 5.38
N LEU A 30 -0.88 13.52 6.22
CA LEU A 30 -0.88 13.19 7.64
C LEU A 30 -2.10 13.74 8.39
N LYS A 31 -2.70 14.82 7.89
CA LYS A 31 -3.89 15.43 8.49
C LYS A 31 -5.20 14.81 8.00
N LEU A 32 -5.14 14.08 6.90
CA LEU A 32 -6.32 13.55 6.23
C LEU A 32 -6.72 12.20 6.81
N ASP A 33 -8.00 12.03 7.11
CA ASP A 33 -8.56 10.74 7.50
C ASP A 33 -9.83 10.47 6.68
N LEU A 34 -9.73 9.52 5.75
CA LEU A 34 -10.82 9.17 4.83
C LEU A 34 -11.52 7.85 5.20
N ARG A 35 -11.23 7.27 6.37
CA ARG A 35 -11.77 5.96 6.74
C ARG A 35 -13.29 5.92 6.73
N ASN A 36 -13.95 6.99 7.17
CA ASN A 36 -15.40 7.07 7.17
C ASN A 36 -16.01 7.25 5.78
N ASP A 37 -15.22 7.76 4.82
CA ASP A 37 -15.66 7.97 3.45
C ASP A 37 -15.60 6.70 2.60
N LEU A 38 -14.94 5.64 3.08
CA LEU A 38 -14.82 4.37 2.37
C LEU A 38 -16.19 3.73 2.11
N SER A 39 -17.17 3.98 2.95
CA SER A 39 -18.53 3.47 2.77
C SER A 39 -19.21 3.98 1.49
N LYS A 40 -18.69 5.06 0.90
CA LYS A 40 -19.19 5.64 -0.34
C LYS A 40 -18.69 4.90 -1.59
N ILE A 41 -17.71 4.02 -1.44
CA ILE A 41 -17.12 3.26 -2.54
C ILE A 41 -18.00 2.02 -2.76
N ASP A 42 -18.52 1.86 -3.97
CA ASP A 42 -19.39 0.74 -4.35
C ASP A 42 -18.86 -0.08 -5.53
N ILE A 43 -17.63 0.18 -5.94
CA ILE A 43 -16.92 -0.62 -6.94
C ILE A 43 -16.07 -1.69 -6.25
N PRO A 44 -15.68 -2.79 -6.95
CA PRO A 44 -14.79 -3.79 -6.40
C PRO A 44 -13.44 -3.20 -6.00
N VAL A 45 -12.96 -3.55 -4.80
CA VAL A 45 -11.68 -3.07 -4.26
C VAL A 45 -10.81 -4.26 -3.89
N THR A 46 -9.57 -4.25 -4.34
CA THR A 46 -8.53 -5.20 -3.90
C THR A 46 -7.39 -4.41 -3.26
N ILE A 47 -6.99 -4.83 -2.07
CA ILE A 47 -5.94 -4.19 -1.29
C ILE A 47 -4.74 -5.14 -1.26
N LEU A 48 -3.60 -4.70 -1.78
CA LEU A 48 -2.33 -5.42 -1.70
C LEU A 48 -1.53 -4.80 -0.57
N ALA A 49 -1.35 -5.54 0.52
CA ALA A 49 -0.79 -4.99 1.75
C ALA A 49 0.55 -5.63 2.09
N ALA A 50 1.53 -4.80 2.43
CA ALA A 50 2.83 -5.25 2.91
C ALA A 50 2.72 -5.80 4.35
N THR A 51 3.52 -6.80 4.67
CA THR A 51 3.55 -7.41 6.00
C THR A 51 4.76 -7.00 6.85
N GLU A 52 5.83 -6.53 6.20
CA GLU A 52 7.04 -6.15 6.91
C GLU A 52 7.03 -4.66 7.28
N PRO A 53 7.61 -4.27 8.41
CA PRO A 53 8.33 -5.08 9.38
C PRO A 53 7.46 -5.71 10.48
N TYR A 54 6.17 -5.43 10.53
CA TYR A 54 5.33 -5.77 11.69
C TYR A 54 4.80 -7.19 11.68
N GLY A 55 4.88 -7.92 10.56
CA GLY A 55 4.41 -9.28 10.43
C GLY A 55 2.96 -9.38 10.00
N ILE A 56 2.56 -10.61 9.60
CA ILE A 56 1.27 -10.87 8.97
C ILE A 56 0.07 -10.58 9.89
N GLU A 57 0.15 -10.95 11.16
CA GLU A 57 -0.98 -10.78 12.08
C GLU A 57 -1.28 -9.31 12.36
N MET A 58 -0.24 -8.52 12.59
CA MET A 58 -0.38 -7.07 12.81
C MET A 58 -0.88 -6.38 11.54
N ALA A 59 -0.33 -6.73 10.38
CA ALA A 59 -0.75 -6.17 9.10
C ALA A 59 -2.23 -6.47 8.85
N LYS A 60 -2.65 -7.71 9.02
CA LYS A 60 -4.03 -8.13 8.84
C LYS A 60 -4.98 -7.34 9.75
N THR A 61 -4.66 -7.25 11.03
CA THR A 61 -5.48 -6.52 12.01
C THR A 61 -5.58 -5.05 11.66
N THR A 62 -4.45 -4.42 11.34
CA THR A 62 -4.38 -2.99 11.02
C THR A 62 -5.17 -2.65 9.77
N TYR A 63 -4.97 -3.38 8.68
CA TYR A 63 -5.65 -3.09 7.42
C TYR A 63 -7.15 -3.39 7.49
N ASN A 64 -7.55 -4.48 8.12
CA ASN A 64 -8.98 -4.77 8.32
C ASN A 64 -9.66 -3.69 9.15
N SER A 65 -8.97 -3.14 10.15
CA SER A 65 -9.48 -2.03 10.95
C SER A 65 -9.60 -0.74 10.13
N GLN A 66 -8.60 -0.42 9.30
CA GLN A 66 -8.61 0.79 8.48
C GLN A 66 -9.70 0.77 7.41
N TYR A 67 -9.98 -0.39 6.83
CA TYR A 67 -10.91 -0.53 5.70
C TYR A 67 -12.26 -1.14 6.09
N LYS A 68 -12.56 -1.21 7.38
CA LYS A 68 -13.79 -1.85 7.89
C LYS A 68 -15.09 -1.25 7.38
N THR A 69 -15.06 0.01 6.92
CA THR A 69 -16.26 0.67 6.39
C THR A 69 -16.49 0.43 4.90
N LEU A 70 -15.53 -0.18 4.20
CA LEU A 70 -15.75 -0.64 2.84
C LEU A 70 -16.84 -1.73 2.84
N LYS A 71 -17.78 -1.63 1.90
CA LYS A 71 -18.87 -2.60 1.78
C LYS A 71 -18.36 -4.00 1.46
N GLU A 72 -17.39 -4.06 0.56
CA GLU A 72 -16.80 -5.31 0.10
C GLU A 72 -15.38 -5.05 -0.38
N TYR A 73 -14.42 -5.88 0.05
CA TYR A 73 -13.04 -5.76 -0.41
C TYR A 73 -12.30 -7.09 -0.26
N ASN A 74 -11.26 -7.27 -1.09
CA ASN A 74 -10.30 -8.37 -0.96
C ASN A 74 -9.01 -7.83 -0.38
N LEU A 75 -8.52 -8.44 0.69
CA LEU A 75 -7.24 -8.11 1.30
C LEU A 75 -6.25 -9.23 1.02
N GLU A 76 -5.22 -8.93 0.23
CA GLU A 76 -4.13 -9.85 -0.09
C GLU A 76 -2.86 -9.38 0.60
N LEU A 77 -2.23 -10.27 1.37
CA LEU A 77 -1.06 -9.93 2.19
C LEU A 77 0.22 -10.39 1.49
N ALA A 78 1.11 -9.44 1.19
CA ALA A 78 2.39 -9.70 0.56
C ALA A 78 3.41 -10.14 1.60
N MET A 79 3.55 -11.45 1.78
CA MET A 79 4.50 -12.04 2.73
C MET A 79 5.94 -11.68 2.34
N GLY A 80 6.73 -11.28 3.33
CA GLY A 80 8.13 -10.93 3.12
C GLY A 80 8.34 -9.66 2.30
N SER A 81 7.38 -8.73 2.33
CA SER A 81 7.45 -7.49 1.58
C SER A 81 7.25 -6.27 2.47
N SER A 82 8.00 -5.21 2.18
CA SER A 82 7.78 -3.87 2.69
C SER A 82 6.89 -3.08 1.72
N HIS A 83 6.76 -1.76 1.91
CA HIS A 83 5.80 -0.90 1.19
C HIS A 83 5.86 -1.03 -0.34
N PHE A 84 7.05 -1.08 -0.91
CA PHE A 84 7.22 -1.21 -2.37
C PHE A 84 7.18 -2.68 -2.79
N ILE A 85 5.99 -3.25 -2.79
CA ILE A 85 5.74 -4.68 -3.06
C ILE A 85 6.27 -5.11 -4.43
N MET A 86 6.15 -4.24 -5.45
CA MET A 86 6.62 -4.53 -6.80
C MET A 86 8.13 -4.78 -6.86
N PHE A 87 8.91 -4.25 -5.92
CA PHE A 87 10.34 -4.52 -5.82
C PHE A 87 10.64 -5.77 -5.00
N ASP A 88 9.93 -5.95 -3.89
CA ASP A 88 10.23 -7.03 -2.94
C ASP A 88 9.63 -8.37 -3.39
N GLN A 89 8.45 -8.33 -4.00
CA GLN A 89 7.71 -9.52 -4.45
C GLN A 89 7.12 -9.29 -5.85
N PRO A 90 7.97 -9.17 -6.90
CA PRO A 90 7.50 -8.77 -8.22
C PRO A 90 6.53 -9.77 -8.86
N ASP A 91 6.79 -11.07 -8.75
CA ASP A 91 5.91 -12.08 -9.33
C ASP A 91 4.56 -12.13 -8.65
N TRP A 92 4.55 -12.08 -7.32
CA TRP A 92 3.34 -12.03 -6.52
C TRP A 92 2.52 -10.77 -6.85
N PHE A 93 3.20 -9.64 -6.99
CA PHE A 93 2.56 -8.36 -7.33
C PHE A 93 1.85 -8.44 -8.68
N ILE A 94 2.54 -8.90 -9.71
CA ILE A 94 1.97 -9.03 -11.06
C ILE A 94 0.79 -10.00 -11.07
N GLU A 95 0.93 -11.16 -10.44
CA GLU A 95 -0.12 -12.17 -10.35
C GLU A 95 -1.39 -11.60 -9.71
N ASN A 96 -1.26 -10.90 -8.60
CA ASN A 96 -2.41 -10.36 -7.87
C ASN A 96 -3.05 -9.16 -8.57
N VAL A 97 -2.27 -8.33 -9.26
CA VAL A 97 -2.81 -7.25 -10.10
C VAL A 97 -3.64 -7.82 -11.25
N LEU A 98 -3.12 -8.84 -11.95
CA LEU A 98 -3.83 -9.48 -13.05
C LEU A 98 -5.12 -10.15 -12.56
N LYS A 99 -5.06 -10.82 -11.42
CA LYS A 99 -6.23 -11.43 -10.80
C LYS A 99 -7.34 -10.40 -10.47
N ALA A 100 -6.95 -9.26 -9.92
CA ALA A 100 -7.88 -8.18 -9.61
C ALA A 100 -8.53 -7.61 -10.88
N LEU A 101 -7.80 -7.54 -11.99
CA LEU A 101 -8.30 -7.03 -13.27
C LEU A 101 -9.26 -7.99 -13.98
N GLU A 102 -9.21 -9.28 -13.66
CA GLU A 102 -10.13 -10.28 -14.21
C GLU A 102 -11.55 -10.18 -13.65
N ASP A 103 -11.66 -9.65 -12.45
CA ASP A 103 -12.93 -9.48 -11.76
C ASP A 103 -13.57 -8.14 -12.13
#